data_3288087ed42bcdd0c5b7c889366a39b8
#
_entry.id   3288087ed42bcdd0c5b7c889366a39b8
#
_cell.length_a   1.000
_cell.length_b   1.000
_cell.length_c   1.000
_cell.angle_alpha   90.00
_cell.angle_beta   90.00
_cell.angle_gamma   90.00
#
_symmetry.space_group_name_H-M   'P 1'
#
loop_
_entity.id
_entity.type
_entity.pdbx_description
1 polymer ?
#
loop_
_entity_poly.entity_id
_entity_poly.type
_entity_poly.pdbx_seq_one_letter_code
_entity_poly.pdbx_strand_id
1 'polypeptide(L)'
;MGKTMKILKFLFLLPLLAIGAQALEPKIVMKPEASLKNGLYYVKGKLYDGTLKMLRYSVEDLYDVNAMGMIYPRLKPLPPTLIREIDVQGGIAVRYRDYFDGRDKPSNEYPLKNGVREGTAKHYHADSGALMGESEYKNDVRDGRYRRYYFDEGGALKQEGFFKADRREGVFTDYYVSGEVSARSPYVGGMRNGEDIDYYKSGKIRGKRTYKDDKREGAETWYYESGAVEETGEYKNDRKQGVWKRFYENGKTRVVENYKNGEKDDVAREYYPSGKLRGEYEYKDGRQTGAGLDYYESGAPAAKVMFKNGRYHGLYEEYHENGKLKARVMFEDGLEVGEARHYYANGKLEAEGEFECGRLIRAKKYDEAGKLVSDKSDKNGLPRE
;
A
#
# COMPACT_ATOMS: atom_id res chain seq x y z
N MET A 1 11.13 50.68 -11.36
CA MET A 1 9.69 50.98 -11.24
C MET A 1 9.12 50.10 -10.14
N GLY A 2 9.00 50.66 -8.92
CA GLY A 2 8.56 49.91 -7.75
C GLY A 2 7.05 49.71 -7.74
N LYS A 3 6.60 48.48 -7.78
CA LYS A 3 5.19 48.18 -7.44
C LYS A 3 5.04 48.16 -5.93
N THR A 4 4.56 49.26 -5.39
CA THR A 4 4.08 49.37 -4.02
C THR A 4 2.80 48.57 -3.90
N MET A 5 2.86 47.41 -3.24
CA MET A 5 1.63 46.66 -2.89
C MET A 5 1.01 47.40 -1.70
N LYS A 6 0.11 48.34 -2.01
CA LYS A 6 -0.75 48.96 -1.00
C LYS A 6 -1.68 47.88 -0.47
N ILE A 7 -1.52 47.52 0.80
CA ILE A 7 -2.59 46.85 1.54
C ILE A 7 -3.68 47.88 1.78
N LEU A 8 -4.69 47.84 0.92
CA LEU A 8 -5.77 48.80 0.86
C LEU A 8 -6.67 48.63 2.09
N LYS A 9 -6.90 49.73 2.79
CA LYS A 9 -8.05 49.87 3.67
C LYS A 9 -9.30 49.77 2.80
N PHE A 10 -9.97 48.63 2.76
CA PHE A 10 -11.30 48.57 2.21
C PHE A 10 -12.32 48.53 3.37
N LEU A 11 -12.73 49.70 3.81
CA LEU A 11 -14.06 49.88 4.35
C LEU A 11 -14.94 50.15 3.12
N PHE A 12 -15.52 49.13 2.52
CA PHE A 12 -16.63 49.32 1.59
C PHE A 12 -17.94 49.24 2.35
N LEU A 13 -18.61 50.40 2.45
CA LEU A 13 -20.06 50.46 2.54
C LEU A 13 -20.56 50.04 1.15
N LEU A 14 -21.00 48.79 1.01
CA LEU A 14 -21.74 48.34 -0.15
C LEU A 14 -23.22 48.66 0.06
N PRO A 15 -23.89 49.27 -0.94
CA PRO A 15 -25.35 49.39 -0.92
C PRO A 15 -25.98 48.00 -1.05
N LEU A 16 -27.09 47.80 -0.33
CA LEU A 16 -27.93 46.61 -0.42
C LEU A 16 -28.36 46.36 -1.87
N LEU A 17 -27.75 45.43 -2.53
CA LEU A 17 -28.27 44.78 -3.74
C LEU A 17 -28.21 43.29 -3.53
N ALA A 18 -29.34 42.62 -3.80
CA ALA A 18 -29.50 41.18 -3.71
C ALA A 18 -28.37 40.46 -4.50
N ILE A 19 -27.36 39.97 -3.80
CA ILE A 19 -26.29 39.18 -4.41
C ILE A 19 -26.64 37.73 -4.12
N GLY A 20 -26.88 36.95 -5.19
CA GLY A 20 -26.90 35.51 -5.13
C GLY A 20 -25.61 35.00 -4.45
N ALA A 21 -25.71 33.90 -3.73
CA ALA A 21 -24.66 33.33 -2.85
C ALA A 21 -23.32 33.15 -3.59
N GLN A 22 -22.53 34.18 -3.72
CA GLN A 22 -21.10 34.10 -3.91
C GLN A 22 -20.48 33.94 -2.53
N ALA A 23 -19.72 32.89 -2.33
CA ALA A 23 -18.97 32.67 -1.10
C ALA A 23 -18.07 33.91 -0.84
N LEU A 24 -18.34 34.62 0.25
CA LEU A 24 -17.49 35.73 0.68
C LEU A 24 -16.14 35.15 1.11
N GLU A 25 -15.05 35.65 0.52
CA GLU A 25 -13.71 35.18 0.87
C GLU A 25 -13.31 35.61 2.31
N PRO A 26 -12.59 34.77 3.04
CA PRO A 26 -12.15 35.10 4.40
C PRO A 26 -11.16 36.29 4.38
N LYS A 27 -11.33 37.21 5.33
CA LYS A 27 -10.45 38.38 5.48
C LYS A 27 -9.20 38.02 6.29
N ILE A 28 -8.01 38.24 5.71
CA ILE A 28 -6.73 38.07 6.40
C ILE A 28 -6.24 39.45 6.89
N VAL A 29 -5.81 39.51 8.15
CA VAL A 29 -5.31 40.72 8.79
C VAL A 29 -4.00 40.44 9.50
N MET A 30 -3.02 41.35 9.38
CA MET A 30 -1.73 41.27 10.08
C MET A 30 -1.78 42.16 11.32
N LYS A 31 -1.33 41.62 12.48
CA LYS A 31 -1.26 42.32 13.76
C LYS A 31 0.15 42.24 14.36
N PRO A 32 0.78 43.35 14.80
CA PRO A 32 0.38 44.72 14.53
C PRO A 32 0.33 45.04 13.03
N GLU A 33 -0.39 46.07 12.64
CA GLU A 33 -0.42 46.51 11.23
C GLU A 33 0.96 46.81 10.73
N ALA A 34 1.45 46.02 9.76
CA ALA A 34 2.76 46.15 9.19
C ALA A 34 2.69 46.41 7.69
N SER A 35 3.68 47.11 7.15
CA SER A 35 3.89 47.25 5.72
C SER A 35 5.19 46.56 5.31
N LEU A 36 5.15 45.86 4.16
CA LEU A 36 6.33 45.26 3.55
C LEU A 36 6.85 46.14 2.42
N LYS A 37 8.10 46.60 2.53
CA LYS A 37 8.77 47.42 1.51
C LYS A 37 10.17 46.85 1.26
N ASN A 38 10.50 46.57 0.01
CA ASN A 38 11.81 46.01 -0.38
C ASN A 38 12.22 44.76 0.45
N GLY A 39 11.26 43.87 0.78
CA GLY A 39 11.55 42.70 1.61
C GLY A 39 11.66 42.94 3.12
N LEU A 40 11.46 44.20 3.58
CA LEU A 40 11.56 44.56 5.00
C LEU A 40 10.18 44.92 5.59
N TYR A 41 9.94 44.47 6.83
CA TYR A 41 8.72 44.78 7.59
C TYR A 41 8.88 46.08 8.39
N TYR A 42 7.89 46.98 8.27
CA TYR A 42 7.78 48.22 8.99
C TYR A 42 6.48 48.30 9.77
N VAL A 43 6.54 48.74 11.01
CA VAL A 43 5.36 49.10 11.80
C VAL A 43 5.46 50.60 12.14
N LYS A 44 4.38 51.36 11.82
CA LYS A 44 4.34 52.82 11.98
C LYS A 44 5.55 53.53 11.35
N GLY A 45 6.01 53.05 10.18
CA GLY A 45 7.10 53.64 9.40
C GLY A 45 8.53 53.33 9.91
N LYS A 46 8.69 52.51 10.96
CA LYS A 46 10.00 52.07 11.47
C LYS A 46 10.22 50.59 11.17
N LEU A 47 11.48 50.19 10.98
CA LEU A 47 11.84 48.77 10.92
C LEU A 47 11.31 48.07 12.16
N TYR A 48 10.74 46.89 11.94
CA TYR A 48 10.06 46.16 13.01
C TYR A 48 10.93 45.02 13.55
N ASP A 49 10.98 44.95 14.88
CA ASP A 49 11.48 43.79 15.62
C ASP A 49 10.34 43.23 16.46
N GLY A 50 10.10 41.90 16.38
CA GLY A 50 9.04 41.23 17.13
C GLY A 50 8.25 40.21 16.32
N THR A 51 7.14 39.79 16.84
CA THR A 51 6.29 38.80 16.18
C THR A 51 5.06 39.44 15.55
N LEU A 52 4.86 39.23 14.26
CA LEU A 52 3.64 39.57 13.53
C LEU A 52 2.69 38.39 13.50
N LYS A 53 1.40 38.62 13.76
CA LYS A 53 0.36 37.62 13.70
C LYS A 53 -0.54 37.84 12.48
N MET A 54 -0.68 36.81 11.65
CA MET A 54 -1.67 36.78 10.58
C MET A 54 -2.94 36.07 11.07
N LEU A 55 -4.02 36.82 11.08
CA LEU A 55 -5.33 36.40 11.59
C LEU A 55 -6.31 36.30 10.45
N ARG A 56 -7.06 35.20 10.40
CA ARG A 56 -8.15 35.00 9.46
C ARG A 56 -9.49 35.23 10.17
N TYR A 57 -10.33 36.04 9.55
CA TYR A 57 -11.72 36.19 9.93
C TYR A 57 -12.58 35.47 8.87
N SER A 58 -13.35 34.48 9.26
CA SER A 58 -14.35 33.90 8.38
C SER A 58 -15.54 34.85 8.25
N VAL A 59 -16.39 34.63 7.26
CA VAL A 59 -17.64 35.39 7.12
C VAL A 59 -18.55 35.16 8.33
N GLU A 60 -18.58 33.92 8.82
CA GLU A 60 -19.34 33.52 10.01
C GLU A 60 -18.85 34.20 11.29
N ASP A 61 -17.56 34.57 11.35
CA ASP A 61 -16.99 35.30 12.50
C ASP A 61 -17.42 36.79 12.52
N LEU A 62 -17.70 37.36 11.35
CA LEU A 62 -17.97 38.78 11.18
C LEU A 62 -19.46 39.11 11.04
N TYR A 63 -20.26 38.16 10.56
CA TYR A 63 -21.64 38.39 10.16
C TYR A 63 -22.56 37.27 10.66
N ASP A 64 -23.79 37.68 11.01
CA ASP A 64 -24.90 36.76 11.27
C ASP A 64 -25.82 36.70 10.05
N VAL A 65 -26.39 35.52 9.78
CA VAL A 65 -27.36 35.31 8.71
C VAL A 65 -28.71 35.00 9.34
N ASN A 66 -29.77 35.81 9.00
CA ASN A 66 -31.10 35.52 9.51
C ASN A 66 -31.83 34.44 8.70
N ALA A 67 -33.03 34.04 9.16
CA ALA A 67 -33.85 33.00 8.53
C ALA A 67 -34.28 33.33 7.08
N MET A 68 -34.16 34.58 6.63
CA MET A 68 -34.41 35.01 5.26
C MET A 68 -33.17 35.15 4.41
N GLY A 69 -31.98 34.72 4.93
CA GLY A 69 -30.70 34.79 4.22
C GLY A 69 -30.07 36.19 4.18
N MET A 70 -30.58 37.17 4.95
CA MET A 70 -29.94 38.46 5.04
C MET A 70 -28.75 38.44 5.96
N ILE A 71 -27.64 39.08 5.56
CA ILE A 71 -26.36 39.11 6.24
C ILE A 71 -26.25 40.43 7.02
N TYR A 72 -25.96 40.33 8.32
CA TYR A 72 -25.77 41.48 9.20
C TYR A 72 -24.40 41.40 9.87
N PRO A 73 -23.74 42.57 10.12
CA PRO A 73 -22.53 42.60 10.96
C PRO A 73 -22.84 42.06 12.36
N ARG A 74 -22.06 41.14 12.86
CA ARG A 74 -22.21 40.58 14.20
C ARG A 74 -21.89 41.65 15.26
N LEU A 75 -22.74 41.83 16.24
CA LEU A 75 -22.55 42.81 17.32
C LEU A 75 -21.29 42.55 18.17
N LYS A 76 -20.87 41.29 18.32
CA LYS A 76 -19.60 40.86 18.87
C LYS A 76 -18.99 39.82 17.92
N PRO A 77 -18.08 40.25 17.02
CA PRO A 77 -17.41 39.30 16.13
C PRO A 77 -16.69 38.21 16.94
N LEU A 78 -16.74 36.99 16.44
CA LEU A 78 -15.94 35.91 17.02
C LEU A 78 -14.45 36.23 16.87
N PRO A 79 -13.57 35.73 17.79
CA PRO A 79 -12.16 35.98 17.68
C PRO A 79 -11.62 35.36 16.38
N PRO A 80 -10.72 36.08 15.70
CA PRO A 80 -10.14 35.58 14.46
C PRO A 80 -9.22 34.39 14.73
N THR A 81 -9.12 33.49 13.76
CA THR A 81 -8.22 32.35 13.82
C THR A 81 -6.80 32.77 13.49
N LEU A 82 -5.85 32.43 14.37
CA LEU A 82 -4.42 32.57 14.07
C LEU A 82 -4.01 31.55 13.00
N ILE A 83 -3.47 32.02 11.90
CA ILE A 83 -3.01 31.15 10.80
C ILE A 83 -1.49 31.13 10.65
N ARG A 84 -0.81 32.21 11.00
CA ARG A 84 0.66 32.33 10.93
C ARG A 84 1.21 33.34 11.91
N GLU A 85 2.37 33.02 12.48
CA GLU A 85 3.25 34.03 13.12
C GLU A 85 4.53 34.21 12.31
N ILE A 86 5.04 35.41 12.29
CA ILE A 86 6.29 35.81 11.61
C ILE A 86 7.18 36.50 12.63
N ASP A 87 8.31 35.89 12.99
CA ASP A 87 9.30 36.53 13.82
C ASP A 87 10.21 37.41 12.92
N VAL A 88 10.39 38.65 13.32
CA VAL A 88 11.10 39.67 12.54
C VAL A 88 12.23 40.24 13.38
N GLN A 89 13.41 40.37 12.81
CA GLN A 89 14.59 41.04 13.41
C GLN A 89 15.16 42.03 12.41
N GLY A 90 15.33 43.27 12.83
CA GLY A 90 15.81 44.35 11.93
C GLY A 90 14.94 44.56 10.70
N GLY A 91 13.61 44.31 10.80
CA GLY A 91 12.69 44.33 9.68
C GLY A 91 12.71 43.08 8.78
N ILE A 92 13.60 42.11 9.03
CA ILE A 92 13.74 40.89 8.22
C ILE A 92 13.02 39.74 8.93
N ALA A 93 12.18 38.98 8.20
CA ALA A 93 11.59 37.77 8.71
C ALA A 93 12.68 36.69 8.92
N VAL A 94 12.75 36.13 10.14
CA VAL A 94 13.74 35.12 10.52
C VAL A 94 13.09 33.75 10.81
N ARG A 95 11.77 33.71 10.97
CA ARG A 95 11.02 32.45 11.16
C ARG A 95 9.57 32.64 10.84
N TYR A 96 8.94 31.57 10.27
CA TYR A 96 7.48 31.39 10.20
C TYR A 96 7.04 30.26 11.11
N ARG A 97 5.87 30.42 11.74
CA ARG A 97 5.11 29.37 12.39
C ARG A 97 3.71 29.37 11.82
N ASP A 98 3.32 28.30 11.15
CA ASP A 98 1.95 28.09 10.65
C ASP A 98 1.13 27.35 11.70
N TYR A 99 -0.16 27.63 11.75
CA TYR A 99 -1.08 27.04 12.71
C TYR A 99 -2.21 26.30 11.99
N PHE A 100 -2.69 25.21 12.59
CA PHE A 100 -3.96 24.61 12.18
C PHE A 100 -5.11 25.52 12.57
N ASP A 101 -6.19 25.47 11.79
CA ASP A 101 -7.40 26.25 12.03
C ASP A 101 -7.95 26.07 13.45
N GLY A 102 -8.08 27.15 14.20
CA GLY A 102 -8.63 27.14 15.56
C GLY A 102 -7.75 26.49 16.64
N ARG A 103 -6.44 26.32 16.40
CA ARG A 103 -5.53 25.69 17.35
C ARG A 103 -4.40 26.63 17.80
N ASP A 104 -3.98 26.46 19.05
CA ASP A 104 -2.93 27.30 19.66
C ASP A 104 -1.52 26.75 19.44
N LYS A 105 -1.40 25.50 18.94
CA LYS A 105 -0.10 24.87 18.66
C LYS A 105 0.25 24.99 17.19
N PRO A 106 1.52 25.27 16.84
CA PRO A 106 1.93 25.37 15.44
C PRO A 106 1.79 24.02 14.72
N SER A 107 1.46 24.06 13.45
CA SER A 107 1.52 22.91 12.53
C SER A 107 2.92 22.75 11.93
N ASN A 108 3.57 23.88 11.66
CA ASN A 108 4.90 23.91 11.07
C ASN A 108 5.70 25.10 11.60
N GLU A 109 7.01 24.93 11.63
CA GLU A 109 7.97 25.98 11.94
C GLU A 109 9.09 25.97 10.90
N TYR A 110 9.36 27.13 10.30
CA TYR A 110 10.37 27.30 9.25
C TYR A 110 11.35 28.41 9.64
N PRO A 111 12.64 28.11 9.87
CA PRO A 111 13.67 29.16 9.97
C PRO A 111 13.87 29.79 8.59
N LEU A 112 14.18 31.08 8.61
CA LEU A 112 14.41 31.90 7.41
C LEU A 112 15.76 32.59 7.44
N LYS A 113 16.35 32.73 6.26
CA LYS A 113 17.50 33.57 6.01
C LYS A 113 17.24 34.36 4.73
N ASN A 114 17.31 35.69 4.81
CA ASN A 114 17.01 36.57 3.68
C ASN A 114 15.64 36.33 3.03
N GLY A 115 14.62 35.94 3.85
CA GLY A 115 13.25 35.72 3.40
C GLY A 115 12.96 34.36 2.78
N VAL A 116 13.94 33.46 2.66
CA VAL A 116 13.80 32.08 2.16
C VAL A 116 14.01 31.08 3.29
N ARG A 117 13.41 29.87 3.18
CA ARG A 117 13.62 28.80 4.17
C ARG A 117 15.07 28.33 4.11
N GLU A 118 15.74 28.40 5.25
CA GLU A 118 17.13 28.03 5.41
C GLU A 118 17.33 27.43 6.81
N GLY A 119 17.79 26.20 6.92
CA GLY A 119 17.96 25.46 8.18
C GLY A 119 16.85 24.42 8.41
N THR A 120 16.70 23.98 9.67
CA THR A 120 15.81 22.86 10.03
C THR A 120 14.38 23.34 10.27
N ALA A 121 13.47 22.96 9.38
CA ALA A 121 12.04 23.10 9.55
C ALA A 121 11.48 21.95 10.38
N LYS A 122 10.44 22.23 11.19
CA LYS A 122 9.74 21.27 12.06
C LYS A 122 8.26 21.17 11.69
N HIS A 123 7.72 19.96 11.79
CA HIS A 123 6.33 19.65 11.51
C HIS A 123 5.70 18.97 12.73
N TYR A 124 4.51 19.41 13.11
CA TYR A 124 3.85 18.97 14.34
C TYR A 124 2.48 18.37 14.10
N HIS A 125 2.06 17.48 14.99
CA HIS A 125 0.74 16.89 14.98
C HIS A 125 -0.31 17.89 15.49
N ALA A 126 -1.44 17.97 14.79
CA ALA A 126 -2.45 19.01 15.02
C ALA A 126 -3.01 19.01 16.44
N ASP A 127 -3.33 17.85 17.00
CA ASP A 127 -4.02 17.72 18.28
C ASP A 127 -3.05 17.74 19.47
N SER A 128 -2.01 16.92 19.40
CA SER A 128 -1.05 16.78 20.50
C SER A 128 0.03 17.86 20.50
N GLY A 129 0.36 18.47 19.34
CA GLY A 129 1.52 19.32 19.14
C GLY A 129 2.85 18.55 19.21
N ALA A 130 2.81 17.20 19.14
CA ALA A 130 4.01 16.37 19.10
C ALA A 130 4.79 16.59 17.80
N LEU A 131 6.11 16.54 17.88
CA LEU A 131 6.99 16.65 16.71
C LEU A 131 6.77 15.42 15.79
N MET A 132 6.36 15.65 14.56
CA MET A 132 6.15 14.61 13.56
C MET A 132 7.34 14.45 12.61
N GLY A 133 8.11 15.53 12.41
CA GLY A 133 9.24 15.48 11.50
C GLY A 133 10.07 16.74 11.44
N GLU A 134 11.26 16.58 10.92
CA GLU A 134 12.23 17.62 10.66
C GLU A 134 12.77 17.50 9.24
N SER A 135 13.00 18.64 8.59
CA SER A 135 13.60 18.68 7.25
C SER A 135 14.55 19.87 7.15
N GLU A 136 15.75 19.66 6.66
CA GLU A 136 16.68 20.75 6.39
C GLU A 136 16.36 21.38 5.02
N TYR A 137 16.33 22.70 5.01
CA TYR A 137 16.08 23.52 3.83
C TYR A 137 17.28 24.39 3.50
N LYS A 138 17.50 24.59 2.21
CA LYS A 138 18.46 25.54 1.65
C LYS A 138 17.82 26.28 0.49
N ASN A 139 17.71 27.60 0.57
CA ASN A 139 17.05 28.44 -0.45
C ASN A 139 15.66 27.91 -0.85
N ASP A 140 14.77 27.66 0.12
CA ASP A 140 13.39 27.15 -0.05
C ASP A 140 13.22 25.71 -0.53
N VAL A 141 14.28 24.98 -0.87
CA VAL A 141 14.22 23.58 -1.25
C VAL A 141 14.73 22.69 -0.12
N ARG A 142 14.21 21.48 0.03
CA ARG A 142 14.76 20.49 0.98
C ARG A 142 16.13 20.05 0.47
N ASP A 143 17.15 20.34 1.25
CA ASP A 143 18.53 19.99 0.94
C ASP A 143 19.27 19.76 2.26
N GLY A 144 19.44 18.48 2.63
CA GLY A 144 20.01 18.06 3.89
C GLY A 144 19.23 16.93 4.58
N ARG A 145 19.38 16.85 5.89
CA ARG A 145 18.80 15.77 6.71
C ARG A 145 17.28 15.86 6.78
N TYR A 146 16.66 14.70 6.77
CA TYR A 146 15.23 14.48 6.98
C TYR A 146 15.04 13.48 8.10
N ARG A 147 14.07 13.74 9.01
CA ARG A 147 13.63 12.84 10.07
C ARG A 147 12.11 12.88 10.20
N ARG A 148 11.52 11.73 10.49
CA ARG A 148 10.11 11.58 10.81
C ARG A 148 9.97 10.75 12.09
N TYR A 149 8.98 11.10 12.92
CA TYR A 149 8.76 10.51 14.22
C TYR A 149 7.37 9.89 14.33
N TYR A 150 7.22 8.92 15.21
CA TYR A 150 5.93 8.45 15.67
C TYR A 150 5.37 9.47 16.67
N PHE A 151 4.21 10.06 16.39
CA PHE A 151 3.68 11.17 17.21
C PHE A 151 2.85 10.69 18.40
N ASP A 152 2.30 9.48 18.37
CA ASP A 152 1.44 8.83 19.37
C ASP A 152 2.21 7.90 20.32
N GLU A 153 3.46 7.61 20.04
CA GLU A 153 4.28 6.63 20.75
C GLU A 153 5.61 7.25 21.25
N GLY A 154 5.49 8.34 22.01
CA GLY A 154 6.63 8.95 22.69
C GLY A 154 7.64 9.68 21.81
N GLY A 155 7.34 9.90 20.52
CA GLY A 155 8.23 10.60 19.60
C GLY A 155 9.43 9.79 19.12
N ALA A 156 9.33 8.44 19.14
CA ALA A 156 10.37 7.56 18.62
C ALA A 156 10.65 7.86 17.13
N LEU A 157 11.90 7.71 16.71
CA LEU A 157 12.30 7.92 15.32
C LEU A 157 11.62 6.86 14.43
N LYS A 158 10.92 7.31 13.38
CA LYS A 158 10.22 6.46 12.42
C LYS A 158 11.00 6.26 11.12
N GLN A 159 11.61 7.34 10.62
CA GLN A 159 12.38 7.33 9.38
C GLN A 159 13.43 8.43 9.41
N GLU A 160 14.59 8.17 8.83
CA GLU A 160 15.57 9.20 8.52
C GLU A 160 16.20 9.00 7.14
N GLY A 161 16.77 10.09 6.59
CA GLY A 161 17.44 10.08 5.30
C GLY A 161 17.91 11.46 4.90
N PHE A 162 18.19 11.64 3.63
CA PHE A 162 18.65 12.92 3.07
C PHE A 162 17.84 13.31 1.85
N PHE A 163 17.61 14.60 1.70
CA PHE A 163 17.10 15.21 0.48
C PHE A 163 18.18 16.05 -0.18
N LYS A 164 18.19 16.04 -1.50
CA LYS A 164 19.00 16.95 -2.33
C LYS A 164 18.07 17.59 -3.36
N ALA A 165 17.94 18.91 -3.31
CA ALA A 165 17.04 19.66 -4.19
C ALA A 165 15.63 19.04 -4.26
N ASP A 166 14.96 18.83 -3.08
CA ASP A 166 13.65 18.23 -2.88
C ASP A 166 13.49 16.76 -3.29
N ARG A 167 14.56 16.08 -3.70
CA ARG A 167 14.57 14.66 -4.06
C ARG A 167 15.25 13.82 -2.99
N ARG A 168 14.74 12.62 -2.71
CA ARG A 168 15.43 11.68 -1.82
C ARG A 168 16.77 11.30 -2.41
N GLU A 169 17.82 11.26 -1.55
CA GLU A 169 19.18 10.93 -1.95
C GLU A 169 19.85 10.08 -0.88
N GLY A 170 20.63 9.06 -1.29
CA GLY A 170 21.27 8.13 -0.38
C GLY A 170 20.32 7.16 0.28
N VAL A 171 20.68 6.58 1.43
CA VAL A 171 19.88 5.56 2.11
C VAL A 171 18.85 6.21 3.04
N PHE A 172 17.58 5.83 2.85
CA PHE A 172 16.51 6.07 3.81
C PHE A 172 16.40 4.87 4.73
N THR A 173 16.40 5.11 6.03
CA THR A 173 16.27 4.09 7.07
C THR A 173 14.94 4.27 7.79
N ASP A 174 14.13 3.22 7.79
CA ASP A 174 12.89 3.11 8.57
C ASP A 174 13.16 2.35 9.87
N TYR A 175 12.43 2.69 10.91
CA TYR A 175 12.54 2.09 12.22
C TYR A 175 11.21 1.55 12.71
N TYR A 176 11.25 0.47 13.47
CA TYR A 176 10.13 0.09 14.33
C TYR A 176 9.95 1.10 15.45
N VAL A 177 8.77 1.13 16.04
CA VAL A 177 8.49 2.02 17.19
C VAL A 177 9.40 1.74 18.39
N SER A 178 9.86 0.51 18.51
CA SER A 178 10.83 0.05 19.54
C SER A 178 12.27 0.51 19.27
N GLY A 179 12.54 1.12 18.10
CA GLY A 179 13.82 1.75 17.74
C GLY A 179 14.73 0.93 16.85
N GLU A 180 14.44 -0.37 16.63
CA GLU A 180 15.24 -1.20 15.73
C GLU A 180 14.98 -0.82 14.27
N VAL A 181 15.96 -0.99 13.41
CA VAL A 181 15.82 -0.77 11.96
C VAL A 181 14.81 -1.76 11.39
N SER A 182 13.81 -1.25 10.65
CA SER A 182 12.82 -2.06 9.95
C SER A 182 13.07 -2.18 8.45
N ALA A 183 13.67 -1.12 7.82
CA ALA A 183 14.06 -1.17 6.41
C ALA A 183 15.19 -0.20 6.09
N ARG A 184 15.93 -0.48 5.03
CA ARG A 184 16.89 0.43 4.39
C ARG A 184 16.66 0.44 2.89
N SER A 185 16.37 1.63 2.36
CA SER A 185 16.04 1.83 0.94
C SER A 185 16.97 2.87 0.34
N PRO A 186 17.79 2.54 -0.66
CA PRO A 186 18.66 3.47 -1.36
C PRO A 186 17.90 4.27 -2.42
N TYR A 187 18.19 5.58 -2.50
CA TYR A 187 17.61 6.51 -3.46
C TYR A 187 18.69 7.27 -4.21
N VAL A 188 18.46 7.47 -5.50
CA VAL A 188 19.25 8.36 -6.38
C VAL A 188 18.29 9.26 -7.13
N GLY A 189 18.43 10.57 -6.98
CA GLY A 189 17.60 11.55 -7.68
C GLY A 189 16.10 11.45 -7.39
N GLY A 190 15.70 10.87 -6.24
CA GLY A 190 14.31 10.68 -5.81
C GLY A 190 13.74 9.29 -6.07
N MET A 191 14.39 8.46 -6.87
CA MET A 191 13.96 7.10 -7.22
C MET A 191 14.76 6.05 -6.45
N ARG A 192 14.11 4.92 -6.06
CA ARG A 192 14.82 3.78 -5.46
C ARG A 192 15.79 3.18 -6.48
N ASN A 193 17.03 3.00 -6.05
CA ASN A 193 18.08 2.50 -6.93
C ASN A 193 19.12 1.75 -6.08
N GLY A 194 19.23 0.44 -6.26
CA GLY A 194 20.10 -0.44 -5.49
C GLY A 194 19.34 -1.47 -4.65
N GLU A 195 20.02 -2.09 -3.68
CA GLU A 195 19.48 -3.13 -2.80
C GLU A 195 18.67 -2.51 -1.64
N ASP A 196 17.37 -2.80 -1.61
CA ASP A 196 16.42 -2.48 -0.54
C ASP A 196 16.36 -3.68 0.42
N ILE A 197 16.47 -3.42 1.74
CA ILE A 197 16.56 -4.48 2.75
C ILE A 197 15.52 -4.25 3.84
N ASP A 198 14.67 -5.24 4.06
CA ASP A 198 13.75 -5.31 5.20
C ASP A 198 14.35 -6.14 6.34
N TYR A 199 14.02 -5.79 7.58
CA TYR A 199 14.48 -6.49 8.77
C TYR A 199 13.30 -6.92 9.65
N TYR A 200 13.48 -8.00 10.36
CA TYR A 200 12.66 -8.37 11.52
C TYR A 200 12.99 -7.48 12.72
N LYS A 201 12.11 -7.43 13.74
CA LYS A 201 12.42 -6.74 15.01
C LYS A 201 13.66 -7.29 15.71
N SER A 202 14.00 -8.55 15.50
CA SER A 202 15.24 -9.17 15.98
C SER A 202 16.52 -8.65 15.33
N GLY A 203 16.39 -7.75 14.32
CA GLY A 203 17.50 -7.23 13.53
C GLY A 203 17.99 -8.17 12.41
N LYS A 204 17.43 -9.39 12.31
CA LYS A 204 17.74 -10.30 11.20
C LYS A 204 17.10 -9.81 9.91
N ILE A 205 17.73 -10.11 8.79
CA ILE A 205 17.21 -9.77 7.46
C ILE A 205 15.94 -10.58 7.20
N ARG A 206 14.86 -9.87 6.82
CA ARG A 206 13.58 -10.42 6.39
C ARG A 206 13.48 -10.54 4.88
N GLY A 207 14.04 -9.55 4.14
CA GLY A 207 13.98 -9.56 2.68
C GLY A 207 15.02 -8.65 2.07
N LYS A 208 15.42 -8.98 0.85
CA LYS A 208 16.31 -8.19 -0.01
C LYS A 208 15.70 -8.11 -1.39
N ARG A 209 15.66 -6.90 -1.96
CA ARG A 209 15.11 -6.62 -3.29
C ARG A 209 16.00 -5.62 -4.00
N THR A 210 16.20 -5.80 -5.27
CA THR A 210 16.95 -4.84 -6.08
C THR A 210 15.99 -3.95 -6.87
N TYR A 211 16.25 -2.64 -6.83
CA TYR A 211 15.52 -1.64 -7.59
C TYR A 211 16.42 -0.91 -8.58
N LYS A 212 15.85 -0.56 -9.72
CA LYS A 212 16.42 0.35 -10.70
C LYS A 212 15.32 1.32 -11.14
N ASP A 213 15.54 2.62 -10.88
CA ASP A 213 14.60 3.69 -11.22
C ASP A 213 13.15 3.38 -10.75
N ASP A 214 13.00 3.09 -9.44
CA ASP A 214 11.77 2.69 -8.73
C ASP A 214 11.15 1.34 -9.14
N LYS A 215 11.69 0.64 -10.15
CA LYS A 215 11.22 -0.67 -10.58
C LYS A 215 12.05 -1.79 -9.98
N ARG A 216 11.40 -2.88 -9.58
CA ARG A 216 12.12 -4.11 -9.18
C ARG A 216 12.84 -4.66 -10.40
N GLU A 217 14.15 -4.85 -10.25
CA GLU A 217 15.04 -5.29 -11.31
C GLU A 217 16.16 -6.15 -10.71
N GLY A 218 16.25 -7.42 -11.08
CA GLY A 218 17.21 -8.38 -10.51
C GLY A 218 16.65 -9.22 -9.37
N ALA A 219 17.53 -9.72 -8.50
CA ALA A 219 17.21 -10.70 -7.49
C ALA A 219 16.30 -10.15 -6.37
N GLU A 220 15.37 -10.99 -5.93
CA GLU A 220 14.61 -10.83 -4.68
C GLU A 220 14.76 -12.10 -3.85
N THR A 221 15.01 -11.94 -2.53
CA THR A 221 15.11 -13.04 -1.58
C THR A 221 14.43 -12.67 -0.27
N TRP A 222 13.56 -13.54 0.20
CA TRP A 222 12.90 -13.44 1.51
C TRP A 222 13.42 -14.54 2.43
N TYR A 223 13.44 -14.26 3.73
CA TYR A 223 13.97 -15.13 4.74
C TYR A 223 12.97 -15.32 5.88
N TYR A 224 12.90 -16.50 6.43
CA TYR A 224 12.31 -16.76 7.74
C TYR A 224 13.11 -16.07 8.86
N GLU A 225 12.50 -15.85 10.00
CA GLU A 225 13.22 -15.27 11.15
C GLU A 225 14.34 -16.16 11.69
N SER A 226 14.30 -17.46 11.42
CA SER A 226 15.41 -18.40 11.63
C SER A 226 16.66 -18.05 10.81
N GLY A 227 16.50 -17.31 9.70
CA GLY A 227 17.53 -16.98 8.71
C GLY A 227 17.55 -17.92 7.50
N ALA A 228 16.73 -18.96 7.49
CA ALA A 228 16.56 -19.82 6.31
C ALA A 228 15.86 -19.04 5.19
N VAL A 229 16.20 -19.34 3.93
CA VAL A 229 15.53 -18.73 2.77
C VAL A 229 14.09 -19.21 2.71
N GLU A 230 13.12 -18.28 2.56
CA GLU A 230 11.70 -18.55 2.38
C GLU A 230 11.31 -18.54 0.90
N GLU A 231 11.71 -17.51 0.17
CA GLU A 231 11.42 -17.34 -1.26
C GLU A 231 12.60 -16.67 -1.96
N THR A 232 12.87 -17.06 -3.20
CA THR A 232 13.85 -16.37 -4.06
C THR A 232 13.45 -16.45 -5.52
N GLY A 233 13.80 -15.40 -6.28
CA GLY A 233 13.57 -15.31 -7.71
C GLY A 233 14.10 -13.99 -8.27
N GLU A 234 13.71 -13.67 -9.48
CA GLU A 234 14.14 -12.46 -10.16
C GLU A 234 12.96 -11.65 -10.69
N TYR A 235 13.13 -10.34 -10.68
CA TYR A 235 12.25 -9.39 -11.34
C TYR A 235 12.92 -8.72 -12.53
N LYS A 236 12.13 -8.42 -13.53
CA LYS A 236 12.49 -7.55 -14.64
C LYS A 236 11.36 -6.56 -14.88
N ASN A 237 11.64 -5.26 -14.70
CA ASN A 237 10.63 -4.21 -14.82
C ASN A 237 9.34 -4.51 -14.02
N ASP A 238 9.46 -4.82 -12.71
CA ASP A 238 8.37 -5.16 -11.78
C ASP A 238 7.62 -6.47 -12.08
N ARG A 239 8.08 -7.27 -13.05
CA ARG A 239 7.46 -8.55 -13.41
C ARG A 239 8.36 -9.70 -12.99
N LYS A 240 7.80 -10.73 -12.37
CA LYS A 240 8.52 -11.99 -12.09
C LYS A 240 9.05 -12.58 -13.39
N GLN A 241 10.30 -13.05 -13.33
CA GLN A 241 11.00 -13.63 -14.49
C GLN A 241 11.80 -14.86 -14.06
N GLY A 242 11.88 -15.89 -14.93
CA GLY A 242 12.67 -17.08 -14.69
C GLY A 242 12.15 -17.95 -13.52
N VAL A 243 13.04 -18.66 -12.88
CA VAL A 243 12.72 -19.64 -11.84
C VAL A 243 12.50 -18.96 -10.49
N TRP A 244 11.33 -19.18 -9.89
CA TRP A 244 11.00 -18.81 -8.55
C TRP A 244 10.93 -20.04 -7.66
N LYS A 245 11.54 -19.96 -6.46
CA LYS A 245 11.57 -21.05 -5.49
C LYS A 245 11.07 -20.58 -4.15
N ARG A 246 10.19 -21.35 -3.55
CA ARG A 246 9.79 -21.22 -2.14
C ARG A 246 10.31 -22.44 -1.38
N PHE A 247 10.66 -22.21 -0.13
CA PHE A 247 11.25 -23.25 0.72
C PHE A 247 10.42 -23.39 1.99
N TYR A 248 10.49 -24.54 2.59
CA TYR A 248 10.10 -24.74 3.98
C TYR A 248 11.18 -24.20 4.91
N GLU A 249 10.84 -23.93 6.16
CA GLU A 249 11.81 -23.43 7.14
C GLU A 249 12.96 -24.42 7.42
N ASN A 250 12.74 -25.72 7.17
CA ASN A 250 13.80 -26.74 7.22
C ASN A 250 14.77 -26.71 6.01
N GLY A 251 14.65 -25.70 5.13
CA GLY A 251 15.49 -25.48 3.96
C GLY A 251 15.14 -26.32 2.73
N LYS A 252 14.21 -27.28 2.83
CA LYS A 252 13.78 -28.07 1.66
C LYS A 252 12.87 -27.26 0.76
N THR A 253 12.98 -27.48 -0.54
CA THR A 253 12.13 -26.86 -1.54
C THR A 253 10.67 -27.20 -1.28
N ARG A 254 9.79 -26.18 -1.27
CA ARG A 254 8.34 -26.30 -1.19
C ARG A 254 7.68 -26.17 -2.55
N VAL A 255 8.10 -25.18 -3.36
CA VAL A 255 7.54 -24.91 -4.68
C VAL A 255 8.65 -24.42 -5.60
N VAL A 256 8.60 -24.86 -6.86
CA VAL A 256 9.38 -24.30 -7.98
C VAL A 256 8.40 -23.88 -9.06
N GLU A 257 8.45 -22.64 -9.48
CA GLU A 257 7.60 -22.07 -10.51
C GLU A 257 8.45 -21.34 -11.54
N ASN A 258 8.05 -21.39 -12.79
CA ASN A 258 8.68 -20.62 -13.86
C ASN A 258 7.78 -19.46 -14.26
N TYR A 259 8.38 -18.28 -14.46
CA TYR A 259 7.66 -17.07 -14.82
C TYR A 259 8.24 -16.44 -16.08
N LYS A 260 7.35 -15.97 -16.94
CA LYS A 260 7.66 -15.18 -18.12
C LYS A 260 6.78 -13.95 -18.14
N ASN A 261 7.41 -12.76 -18.12
CA ASN A 261 6.68 -11.47 -18.10
C ASN A 261 5.67 -11.32 -16.97
N GLY A 262 5.90 -11.96 -15.81
CA GLY A 262 5.03 -11.89 -14.64
C GLY A 262 3.98 -12.99 -14.54
N GLU A 263 3.82 -13.81 -15.57
CA GLU A 263 2.86 -14.91 -15.60
C GLU A 263 3.59 -16.28 -15.52
N LYS A 264 2.94 -17.25 -14.87
CA LYS A 264 3.48 -18.63 -14.83
C LYS A 264 3.53 -19.19 -16.24
N ASP A 265 4.68 -19.74 -16.62
CA ASP A 265 4.92 -20.37 -17.91
C ASP A 265 5.81 -21.59 -17.69
N ASP A 266 5.52 -22.74 -18.35
CA ASP A 266 6.23 -24.00 -18.16
C ASP A 266 5.78 -24.74 -16.86
N VAL A 267 6.53 -25.77 -16.43
CA VAL A 267 6.16 -26.69 -15.35
C VAL A 267 6.40 -26.07 -13.96
N ALA A 268 5.36 -26.10 -13.13
CA ALA A 268 5.46 -25.83 -11.70
C ALA A 268 5.46 -27.15 -10.90
N ARG A 269 6.30 -27.21 -9.84
CA ARG A 269 6.43 -28.39 -8.95
C ARG A 269 6.23 -28.00 -7.51
N GLU A 270 5.45 -28.81 -6.82
CA GLU A 270 5.24 -28.72 -5.37
C GLU A 270 5.84 -29.92 -4.67
N TYR A 271 6.36 -29.73 -3.46
CA TYR A 271 7.02 -30.76 -2.70
C TYR A 271 6.47 -30.82 -1.28
N TYR A 272 6.50 -32.00 -0.66
CA TYR A 272 6.25 -32.18 0.77
C TYR A 272 7.40 -31.66 1.63
N PRO A 273 7.19 -31.41 2.94
CA PRO A 273 8.27 -31.07 3.87
C PRO A 273 9.40 -32.11 3.95
N SER A 274 9.11 -33.36 3.59
CA SER A 274 10.11 -34.41 3.41
C SER A 274 11.05 -34.20 2.22
N GLY A 275 10.66 -33.34 1.27
CA GLY A 275 11.34 -33.07 0.00
C GLY A 275 10.89 -33.96 -1.15
N LYS A 276 9.92 -34.87 -0.93
CA LYS A 276 9.33 -35.70 -2.00
C LYS A 276 8.38 -34.86 -2.84
N LEU A 277 8.26 -35.18 -4.14
CA LEU A 277 7.36 -34.51 -5.05
C LEU A 277 5.90 -34.73 -4.61
N ARG A 278 5.13 -33.64 -4.51
CA ARG A 278 3.71 -33.64 -4.18
C ARG A 278 2.84 -33.44 -5.42
N GLY A 279 3.28 -32.56 -6.34
CA GLY A 279 2.54 -32.31 -7.56
C GLY A 279 3.38 -31.63 -8.63
N GLU A 280 2.97 -31.81 -9.87
CA GLU A 280 3.56 -31.22 -11.05
C GLU A 280 2.47 -30.78 -12.00
N TYR A 281 2.51 -29.51 -12.47
CA TYR A 281 1.46 -28.92 -13.30
C TYR A 281 2.09 -28.06 -14.40
N GLU A 282 1.57 -28.16 -15.61
CA GLU A 282 1.96 -27.34 -16.73
C GLU A 282 1.19 -26.02 -16.75
N TYR A 283 1.89 -24.92 -17.07
CA TYR A 283 1.32 -23.60 -17.22
C TYR A 283 1.69 -22.96 -18.55
N LYS A 284 0.76 -22.24 -19.13
CA LYS A 284 0.99 -21.37 -20.28
C LYS A 284 0.26 -20.05 -20.08
N ASP A 285 1.00 -18.93 -20.19
CA ASP A 285 0.47 -17.58 -20.05
C ASP A 285 -0.44 -17.45 -18.79
N GLY A 286 0.09 -17.93 -17.63
CA GLY A 286 -0.55 -17.89 -16.31
C GLY A 286 -1.65 -18.92 -16.07
N ARG A 287 -2.02 -19.73 -17.06
CA ARG A 287 -3.11 -20.73 -16.96
C ARG A 287 -2.57 -22.14 -17.00
N GLN A 288 -3.17 -23.01 -16.17
CA GLN A 288 -2.89 -24.45 -16.23
C GLN A 288 -3.28 -25.00 -17.61
N THR A 289 -2.41 -25.84 -18.17
CA THR A 289 -2.60 -26.51 -19.45
C THR A 289 -1.96 -27.89 -19.38
N GLY A 290 -2.27 -28.80 -20.33
CA GLY A 290 -1.63 -30.12 -20.37
C GLY A 290 -1.90 -30.96 -19.12
N ALA A 291 -0.91 -31.77 -18.71
CA ALA A 291 -1.04 -32.71 -17.62
C ALA A 291 -0.81 -32.06 -16.25
N GLY A 292 -1.59 -32.45 -15.25
CA GLY A 292 -1.34 -32.26 -13.84
C GLY A 292 -1.21 -33.62 -13.15
N LEU A 293 -0.22 -33.76 -12.28
CA LEU A 293 0.07 -34.99 -11.56
C LEU A 293 0.21 -34.69 -10.08
N ASP A 294 -0.49 -35.43 -9.23
CA ASP A 294 -0.34 -35.40 -7.78
C ASP A 294 0.20 -36.74 -7.28
N TYR A 295 0.95 -36.66 -6.19
CA TYR A 295 1.58 -37.81 -5.57
C TYR A 295 1.33 -37.81 -4.06
N TYR A 296 1.13 -38.96 -3.50
CA TYR A 296 1.18 -39.18 -2.04
C TYR A 296 2.63 -39.00 -1.51
N GLU A 297 2.77 -38.77 -0.23
CA GLU A 297 4.10 -38.66 0.38
C GLU A 297 4.89 -39.98 0.32
N SER A 298 4.23 -41.12 0.16
CA SER A 298 4.83 -42.41 -0.18
C SER A 298 5.57 -42.38 -1.54
N GLY A 299 5.18 -41.47 -2.44
CA GLY A 299 5.61 -41.37 -3.82
C GLY A 299 4.65 -42.08 -4.82
N ALA A 300 3.62 -42.75 -4.31
CA ALA A 300 2.60 -43.34 -5.18
C ALA A 300 1.78 -42.22 -5.88
N PRO A 301 1.32 -42.41 -7.13
CA PRO A 301 0.41 -41.49 -7.78
C PRO A 301 -0.87 -41.30 -6.95
N ALA A 302 -1.30 -40.04 -6.78
CA ALA A 302 -2.54 -39.67 -6.09
C ALA A 302 -3.62 -39.24 -7.08
N ALA A 303 -3.26 -38.38 -8.07
CA ALA A 303 -4.17 -38.01 -9.12
C ALA A 303 -3.45 -37.69 -10.43
N LYS A 304 -4.17 -37.85 -11.53
CA LYS A 304 -3.79 -37.41 -12.86
C LYS A 304 -4.93 -36.64 -13.49
N VAL A 305 -4.68 -35.48 -13.99
CA VAL A 305 -5.68 -34.59 -14.57
C VAL A 305 -5.16 -33.91 -15.83
N MET A 306 -6.05 -33.56 -16.73
CA MET A 306 -5.73 -32.75 -17.90
C MET A 306 -6.39 -31.38 -17.75
N PHE A 307 -5.65 -30.34 -18.13
CA PHE A 307 -6.11 -28.94 -18.11
C PHE A 307 -6.13 -28.33 -19.50
N LYS A 308 -7.11 -27.48 -19.74
CA LYS A 308 -7.19 -26.60 -20.90
C LYS A 308 -7.65 -25.23 -20.44
N ASN A 309 -6.80 -24.19 -20.64
CA ASN A 309 -7.09 -22.83 -20.24
C ASN A 309 -7.49 -22.67 -18.75
N GLY A 310 -6.85 -23.41 -17.83
CA GLY A 310 -7.09 -23.38 -16.39
C GLY A 310 -8.31 -24.17 -15.91
N ARG A 311 -8.96 -24.94 -16.79
CA ARG A 311 -10.11 -25.79 -16.44
C ARG A 311 -9.78 -27.25 -16.68
N TYR A 312 -10.39 -28.13 -15.90
CA TYR A 312 -10.32 -29.57 -16.16
C TYR A 312 -10.90 -29.86 -17.54
N HIS A 313 -10.17 -30.64 -18.34
CA HIS A 313 -10.58 -31.02 -19.69
C HIS A 313 -9.94 -32.35 -20.06
N GLY A 314 -10.75 -33.36 -20.33
CA GLY A 314 -10.28 -34.72 -20.55
C GLY A 314 -10.41 -35.59 -19.30
N LEU A 315 -9.63 -36.65 -19.26
CA LEU A 315 -9.74 -37.68 -18.23
C LEU A 315 -9.10 -37.20 -16.90
N TYR A 316 -9.85 -37.34 -15.82
CA TYR A 316 -9.37 -37.25 -14.44
C TYR A 316 -9.32 -38.65 -13.84
N GLU A 317 -8.22 -39.05 -13.25
CA GLU A 317 -8.02 -40.27 -12.50
C GLU A 317 -7.46 -39.97 -11.11
N GLU A 318 -8.08 -40.51 -10.09
CA GLU A 318 -7.62 -40.45 -8.70
C GLU A 318 -7.33 -41.88 -8.22
N TYR A 319 -6.31 -42.03 -7.39
CA TYR A 319 -5.84 -43.32 -6.92
C TYR A 319 -5.83 -43.36 -5.39
N HIS A 320 -6.10 -44.51 -4.83
CA HIS A 320 -5.83 -44.82 -3.43
C HIS A 320 -4.30 -44.95 -3.21
N GLU A 321 -3.83 -44.73 -1.98
CA GLU A 321 -2.39 -44.86 -1.68
C GLU A 321 -1.82 -46.27 -1.97
N ASN A 322 -2.66 -47.29 -2.02
CA ASN A 322 -2.29 -48.66 -2.44
C ASN A 322 -2.14 -48.80 -3.97
N GLY A 323 -2.26 -47.71 -4.74
CA GLY A 323 -2.12 -47.66 -6.19
C GLY A 323 -3.36 -48.08 -6.99
N LYS A 324 -4.43 -48.52 -6.34
CA LYS A 324 -5.68 -48.87 -7.05
C LYS A 324 -6.46 -47.60 -7.40
N LEU A 325 -7.17 -47.64 -8.53
CA LEU A 325 -8.04 -46.55 -8.98
C LEU A 325 -9.10 -46.26 -7.93
N LYS A 326 -9.28 -45.00 -7.57
CA LYS A 326 -10.29 -44.47 -6.63
C LYS A 326 -11.42 -43.77 -7.38
N ALA A 327 -11.09 -42.97 -8.40
CA ALA A 327 -12.09 -42.31 -9.22
C ALA A 327 -11.61 -42.19 -10.67
N ARG A 328 -12.57 -42.21 -11.60
CA ARG A 328 -12.35 -41.92 -13.01
C ARG A 328 -13.52 -41.11 -13.53
N VAL A 329 -13.24 -39.90 -14.01
CA VAL A 329 -14.23 -38.92 -14.46
C VAL A 329 -13.75 -38.25 -15.74
N MET A 330 -14.64 -38.02 -16.69
CA MET A 330 -14.35 -37.21 -17.86
C MET A 330 -14.83 -35.78 -17.65
N PHE A 331 -14.01 -34.81 -18.02
CA PHE A 331 -14.33 -33.39 -17.93
C PHE A 331 -14.28 -32.70 -19.30
N GLU A 332 -15.21 -31.78 -19.54
CA GLU A 332 -15.17 -30.85 -20.67
C GLU A 332 -15.40 -29.43 -20.16
N ASP A 333 -14.40 -28.55 -20.37
CA ASP A 333 -14.37 -27.15 -19.92
C ASP A 333 -14.74 -26.96 -18.42
N GLY A 334 -14.32 -27.91 -17.58
CA GLY A 334 -14.51 -27.88 -16.12
C GLY A 334 -15.81 -28.55 -15.65
N LEU A 335 -16.63 -29.08 -16.57
CA LEU A 335 -17.86 -29.78 -16.24
C LEU A 335 -17.65 -31.27 -16.41
N GLU A 336 -18.21 -32.07 -15.51
CA GLU A 336 -18.27 -33.54 -15.63
C GLU A 336 -19.17 -33.94 -16.81
N VAL A 337 -18.69 -34.86 -17.64
CA VAL A 337 -19.45 -35.36 -18.79
C VAL A 337 -19.32 -36.88 -18.93
N GLY A 338 -20.37 -37.52 -19.41
CA GLY A 338 -20.39 -38.97 -19.63
C GLY A 338 -20.31 -39.74 -18.32
N GLU A 339 -19.65 -40.89 -18.37
CA GLU A 339 -19.62 -41.86 -17.27
C GLU A 339 -18.51 -41.49 -16.24
N ALA A 340 -18.88 -41.45 -14.95
CA ALA A 340 -17.98 -41.34 -13.83
C ALA A 340 -18.05 -42.62 -12.97
N ARG A 341 -16.90 -43.08 -12.47
CA ARG A 341 -16.78 -44.26 -11.63
C ARG A 341 -15.92 -43.98 -10.41
N HIS A 342 -16.39 -44.49 -9.27
CA HIS A 342 -15.67 -44.50 -8.00
C HIS A 342 -15.47 -45.94 -7.52
N TYR A 343 -14.35 -46.18 -6.86
CA TYR A 343 -13.93 -47.50 -6.44
C TYR A 343 -13.47 -47.51 -4.99
N TYR A 344 -13.82 -48.53 -4.24
CA TYR A 344 -13.26 -48.82 -2.93
C TYR A 344 -11.77 -49.13 -2.99
N ALA A 345 -11.08 -49.00 -1.85
CA ALA A 345 -9.65 -49.32 -1.74
C ALA A 345 -9.33 -50.79 -2.06
N ASN A 346 -10.31 -51.70 -1.98
CA ASN A 346 -10.17 -53.08 -2.43
C ASN A 346 -10.23 -53.23 -3.98
N GLY A 347 -10.62 -52.16 -4.71
CA GLY A 347 -10.71 -52.07 -6.17
C GLY A 347 -12.09 -52.44 -6.73
N LYS A 348 -13.08 -52.75 -5.88
CA LYS A 348 -14.44 -52.95 -6.34
C LYS A 348 -15.14 -51.62 -6.61
N LEU A 349 -16.10 -51.65 -7.55
CA LEU A 349 -16.91 -50.46 -7.88
C LEU A 349 -17.75 -50.07 -6.66
N GLU A 350 -17.64 -48.78 -6.26
CA GLU A 350 -18.42 -48.14 -5.21
C GLU A 350 -19.62 -47.39 -5.78
N ALA A 351 -19.38 -46.60 -6.83
CA ALA A 351 -20.43 -45.86 -7.48
C ALA A 351 -20.12 -45.65 -8.97
N GLU A 352 -21.18 -45.63 -9.77
CA GLU A 352 -21.12 -45.13 -11.14
C GLU A 352 -22.21 -44.08 -11.37
N GLY A 353 -21.89 -43.07 -12.16
CA GLY A 353 -22.82 -42.00 -12.50
C GLY A 353 -22.68 -41.61 -13.96
N GLU A 354 -23.74 -41.06 -14.51
CA GLU A 354 -23.76 -40.48 -15.85
C GLU A 354 -24.06 -39.00 -15.76
N PHE A 355 -23.19 -38.17 -16.40
CA PHE A 355 -23.25 -36.72 -16.34
C PHE A 355 -23.55 -36.12 -17.71
N GLU A 356 -24.44 -35.13 -17.75
CA GLU A 356 -24.67 -34.22 -18.87
C GLU A 356 -24.36 -32.79 -18.44
N CYS A 357 -23.32 -32.16 -19.02
CA CYS A 357 -22.93 -30.77 -18.75
C CYS A 357 -22.85 -30.47 -17.24
N GLY A 358 -22.18 -31.33 -16.47
CA GLY A 358 -21.97 -31.18 -15.02
C GLY A 358 -23.16 -31.58 -14.15
N ARG A 359 -24.24 -32.08 -14.75
CA ARG A 359 -25.45 -32.51 -14.06
C ARG A 359 -25.51 -34.04 -14.03
N LEU A 360 -25.59 -34.62 -12.84
CA LEU A 360 -25.75 -36.06 -12.65
C LEU A 360 -27.18 -36.49 -13.04
N ILE A 361 -27.31 -37.32 -14.06
CA ILE A 361 -28.60 -37.78 -14.57
C ILE A 361 -28.92 -39.22 -14.16
N ARG A 362 -27.89 -39.99 -13.83
CA ARG A 362 -28.04 -41.37 -13.33
C ARG A 362 -26.94 -41.66 -12.32
N ALA A 363 -27.29 -42.39 -11.25
CA ALA A 363 -26.36 -42.87 -10.26
C ALA A 363 -26.70 -44.24 -9.77
N LYS A 364 -25.68 -45.12 -9.68
CA LYS A 364 -25.78 -46.40 -8.99
C LYS A 364 -24.72 -46.47 -7.90
N LYS A 365 -25.07 -47.08 -6.78
CA LYS A 365 -24.17 -47.27 -5.65
C LYS A 365 -24.13 -48.75 -5.26
N TYR A 366 -22.95 -49.24 -4.94
CA TYR A 366 -22.69 -50.64 -4.58
C TYR A 366 -22.03 -50.71 -3.20
N ASP A 367 -22.22 -51.78 -2.48
CA ASP A 367 -21.49 -52.06 -1.24
C ASP A 367 -20.10 -52.68 -1.53
N GLU A 368 -19.28 -52.81 -0.50
CA GLU A 368 -17.94 -53.42 -0.62
C GLU A 368 -17.96 -54.88 -1.10
N ALA A 369 -19.09 -55.59 -0.97
CA ALA A 369 -19.27 -56.93 -1.53
C ALA A 369 -19.54 -56.88 -3.05
N GLY A 370 -19.91 -55.69 -3.58
CA GLY A 370 -20.28 -55.47 -4.98
C GLY A 370 -21.79 -55.63 -5.26
N LYS A 371 -22.62 -55.64 -4.21
CA LYS A 371 -24.07 -55.71 -4.32
C LYS A 371 -24.64 -54.32 -4.57
N LEU A 372 -25.56 -54.18 -5.53
CA LEU A 372 -26.25 -52.92 -5.80
C LEU A 372 -27.10 -52.49 -4.60
N VAL A 373 -26.87 -51.28 -4.11
CA VAL A 373 -27.53 -50.66 -2.95
C VAL A 373 -28.54 -49.60 -3.39
N SER A 374 -28.23 -48.88 -4.46
CA SER A 374 -29.09 -47.80 -4.97
C SER A 374 -28.97 -47.69 -6.50
N ASP A 375 -30.09 -47.45 -7.18
CA ASP A 375 -30.16 -47.10 -8.60
C ASP A 375 -31.17 -45.95 -8.73
N LYS A 376 -30.66 -44.75 -9.06
CA LYS A 376 -31.47 -43.52 -9.19
C LYS A 376 -31.28 -42.95 -10.58
N SER A 377 -32.33 -42.44 -11.18
CA SER A 377 -32.28 -41.72 -12.45
C SER A 377 -33.25 -40.55 -12.43
N ASP A 378 -32.85 -39.40 -12.91
CA ASP A 378 -33.68 -38.22 -13.09
C ASP A 378 -33.19 -37.42 -14.31
N LYS A 379 -34.07 -37.24 -15.31
CA LYS A 379 -33.77 -36.46 -16.50
C LYS A 379 -33.48 -34.97 -16.20
N ASN A 380 -33.96 -34.47 -15.05
CA ASN A 380 -33.72 -33.08 -14.60
C ASN A 380 -32.48 -32.93 -13.69
N GLY A 381 -31.79 -34.03 -13.41
CA GLY A 381 -30.60 -34.11 -12.54
C GLY A 381 -30.93 -34.59 -11.13
N LEU A 382 -30.03 -35.41 -10.57
CA LEU A 382 -30.07 -35.88 -9.20
C LEU A 382 -29.37 -34.87 -8.26
N PRO A 383 -29.84 -34.69 -7.00
CA PRO A 383 -29.12 -33.92 -6.02
C PRO A 383 -27.74 -34.57 -5.76
N ARG A 384 -26.72 -33.75 -5.60
CA ARG A 384 -25.39 -34.20 -5.14
C ARG A 384 -25.47 -34.47 -3.64
N GLU A 385 -25.22 -35.69 -3.21
CA GLU A 385 -25.11 -36.07 -1.78
C GLU A 385 -23.69 -35.85 -1.25
#